data_31d8aab83639ca29ca41754dbc3422ba
#
_entry.id   31d8aab83639ca29ca41754dbc3422ba
#
_cell.length_a   1.000
_cell.length_b   1.000
_cell.length_c   1.000
_cell.angle_alpha   90.00
_cell.angle_beta   90.00
_cell.angle_gamma   90.00
#
_symmetry.space_group_name_H-M   'P 1'
#
loop_
_entity.id
_entity.type
_entity.pdbx_description
1 polymer ?
#
loop_
_entity_poly.entity_id
_entity_poly.type
_entity_poly.pdbx_seq_one_letter_code
_entity_poly.pdbx_strand_id
1 'polypeptide(L)'
;MAQGLTRFSLIVASLLAVGVGVPAPAQTAPAPPAPPAAPSAQELAAIKVQQTGDWAKTAVAYEDLVKAEPDNPRAVFGLGASLHETGRPKEAIPVLQRAQTLGYQPATQVRFRLARAYARVGDNAAAIGELQQIAAAGFTNLPLLQNPDFDSLKGDPGFDAVVKKVTANASPCEADPEFRRFDFWVGEWDVQQTGVPRAPVGAFSRVDKILNGCVILENWAPGRGGPQGKSFNTYNTVTKKWEQYWVDATGRITHYFGEFREGTLHYEADQFGSGSKVRMTFFNQGPDEVRQLGHISTDGGKTWAVSFDLTYIRKK
;
A
#
# COMPACT_ATOMS: atom_id res chain seq x y z
N MET A 1 -49.46 75.73 21.89
CA MET A 1 -49.14 75.17 23.21
C MET A 1 -48.62 73.75 22.98
N ALA A 2 -47.65 73.39 23.71
CA ALA A 2 -47.01 72.07 23.81
C ALA A 2 -45.73 71.86 23.00
N GLN A 3 -44.72 71.76 23.79
CA GLN A 3 -43.30 71.81 23.61
C GLN A 3 -42.78 70.48 23.00
N GLY A 4 -41.77 70.62 22.11
CA GLY A 4 -40.98 69.52 21.60
C GLY A 4 -39.86 69.13 22.55
N LEU A 5 -39.58 67.89 22.67
CA LEU A 5 -38.43 67.30 23.35
C LEU A 5 -37.52 66.66 22.32
N THR A 6 -36.38 67.31 22.13
CA THR A 6 -35.25 66.91 21.31
C THR A 6 -34.51 65.76 22.03
N ARG A 7 -34.43 64.59 21.38
CA ARG A 7 -33.58 63.47 21.86
C ARG A 7 -32.22 63.56 21.16
N PHE A 8 -31.17 63.82 21.96
CA PHE A 8 -29.78 63.65 21.56
C PHE A 8 -29.43 62.17 21.49
N SER A 9 -29.05 61.69 20.30
CA SER A 9 -28.46 60.38 20.14
C SER A 9 -26.95 60.49 20.25
N LEU A 10 -26.38 59.86 21.28
CA LEU A 10 -24.93 59.65 21.39
C LEU A 10 -24.51 58.57 20.40
N ILE A 11 -23.65 58.94 19.45
CA ILE A 11 -22.94 57.99 18.60
C ILE A 11 -21.70 57.59 19.35
N VAL A 12 -21.67 56.31 19.82
CA VAL A 12 -20.46 55.67 20.36
C VAL A 12 -19.63 55.17 19.19
N ALA A 13 -18.54 55.81 18.89
CA ALA A 13 -17.57 55.35 17.91
C ALA A 13 -16.72 54.24 18.53
N SER A 14 -16.96 52.99 18.10
CA SER A 14 -16.10 51.83 18.44
C SER A 14 -14.84 51.90 17.58
N LEU A 15 -13.71 52.21 18.21
CA LEU A 15 -12.39 52.03 17.63
C LEU A 15 -12.08 50.53 17.52
N LEU A 16 -12.12 49.99 16.31
CA LEU A 16 -11.54 48.66 16.00
C LEU A 16 -10.01 48.79 15.99
N ALA A 17 -9.38 48.27 17.05
CA ALA A 17 -7.93 48.09 17.07
C ALA A 17 -7.58 46.93 16.13
N VAL A 18 -7.00 47.27 14.97
CA VAL A 18 -6.37 46.27 14.07
C VAL A 18 -5.09 45.81 14.73
N GLY A 19 -5.17 44.63 15.38
CA GLY A 19 -3.99 43.95 15.91
C GLY A 19 -3.15 43.42 14.73
N VAL A 20 -1.98 44.08 14.53
CA VAL A 20 -0.94 43.52 13.63
C VAL A 20 -0.39 42.25 14.28
N GLY A 21 -0.90 41.10 13.85
CA GLY A 21 -0.37 39.79 14.27
C GLY A 21 1.08 39.66 13.80
N VAL A 22 2.01 39.59 14.74
CA VAL A 22 3.41 39.22 14.47
C VAL A 22 3.37 37.76 13.95
N PRO A 23 3.89 37.43 12.76
CA PRO A 23 3.94 36.06 12.30
C PRO A 23 4.83 35.25 13.24
N ALA A 24 4.32 34.11 13.73
CA ALA A 24 5.09 33.17 14.51
C ALA A 24 6.33 32.71 13.70
N PRO A 25 7.50 32.56 14.34
CA PRO A 25 8.69 32.07 13.65
C PRO A 25 8.38 30.71 13.04
N ALA A 26 8.63 30.57 11.74
CA ALA A 26 8.51 29.31 11.04
C ALA A 26 9.38 28.26 11.74
N GLN A 27 8.77 27.20 12.25
CA GLN A 27 9.49 26.05 12.78
C GLN A 27 10.23 25.43 11.58
N THR A 28 11.56 25.60 11.56
CA THR A 28 12.42 24.90 10.62
C THR A 28 12.26 23.39 10.86
N ALA A 29 11.84 22.66 9.84
CA ALA A 29 11.82 21.20 9.89
C ALA A 29 13.21 20.69 10.33
N PRO A 30 13.31 19.66 11.18
CA PRO A 30 14.59 19.10 11.58
C PRO A 30 15.38 18.69 10.32
N ALA A 31 16.66 19.03 10.30
CA ALA A 31 17.54 18.66 9.19
C ALA A 31 17.49 17.14 8.97
N PRO A 32 17.50 16.65 7.72
CA PRO A 32 17.55 15.22 7.46
C PRO A 32 18.80 14.62 8.14
N PRO A 33 18.71 13.39 8.66
CA PRO A 33 19.85 12.74 9.30
C PRO A 33 21.03 12.69 8.33
N ALA A 34 22.24 12.91 8.85
CA ALA A 34 23.46 12.84 8.05
C ALA A 34 23.56 11.45 7.39
N PRO A 35 24.04 11.37 6.14
CA PRO A 35 24.26 10.07 5.50
C PRO A 35 25.24 9.24 6.33
N PRO A 36 25.06 7.90 6.38
CA PRO A 36 25.97 7.03 7.14
C PRO A 36 27.41 7.19 6.65
N ALA A 37 28.35 7.18 7.58
CA ALA A 37 29.78 7.29 7.26
C ALA A 37 30.20 6.16 6.30
N ALA A 38 31.12 6.47 5.39
CA ALA A 38 31.70 5.47 4.49
C ALA A 38 32.41 4.37 5.30
N PRO A 39 32.40 3.11 4.81
CA PRO A 39 33.10 2.01 5.48
C PRO A 39 34.61 2.29 5.57
N SER A 40 35.25 1.93 6.69
CA SER A 40 36.70 1.96 6.85
C SER A 40 37.37 0.89 5.98
N ALA A 41 38.69 1.02 5.77
CA ALA A 41 39.46 0.01 5.03
C ALA A 41 39.38 -1.38 5.73
N GLN A 42 39.38 -1.41 7.05
CA GLN A 42 39.23 -2.65 7.83
C GLN A 42 37.82 -3.23 7.67
N GLU A 43 36.78 -2.39 7.66
CA GLU A 43 35.41 -2.82 7.41
C GLU A 43 35.27 -3.42 6.01
N LEU A 44 35.81 -2.80 4.99
CA LEU A 44 35.83 -3.34 3.62
C LEU A 44 36.58 -4.69 3.54
N ALA A 45 37.66 -4.87 4.31
CA ALA A 45 38.35 -6.14 4.39
C ALA A 45 37.47 -7.23 5.04
N ALA A 46 36.79 -6.93 6.15
CA ALA A 46 35.90 -7.86 6.80
C ALA A 46 34.71 -8.24 5.90
N ILE A 47 34.11 -7.30 5.16
CA ILE A 47 33.08 -7.54 4.16
C ILE A 47 33.58 -8.50 3.06
N LYS A 48 34.79 -8.34 2.57
CA LYS A 48 35.39 -9.25 1.57
C LYS A 48 35.50 -10.68 2.11
N VAL A 49 35.93 -10.84 3.37
CA VAL A 49 35.98 -12.16 4.02
C VAL A 49 34.58 -12.74 4.12
N GLN A 50 33.59 -11.96 4.54
CA GLN A 50 32.19 -12.39 4.61
C GLN A 50 31.65 -12.89 3.26
N GLN A 51 32.02 -12.25 2.16
CA GLN A 51 31.59 -12.64 0.81
C GLN A 51 32.14 -14.01 0.37
N THR A 52 33.17 -14.53 1.02
CA THR A 52 33.67 -15.89 0.77
C THR A 52 32.77 -17.00 1.34
N GLY A 53 31.82 -16.66 2.24
CA GLY A 53 30.98 -17.62 2.94
C GLY A 53 31.68 -18.38 4.08
N ASP A 54 32.98 -18.11 4.35
CA ASP A 54 33.71 -18.69 5.47
C ASP A 54 33.39 -17.92 6.75
N TRP A 55 32.33 -18.37 7.42
CA TRP A 55 31.83 -17.70 8.62
C TRP A 55 32.81 -17.72 9.80
N ALA A 56 33.70 -18.74 9.89
CA ALA A 56 34.71 -18.80 10.93
C ALA A 56 35.75 -17.69 10.75
N LYS A 57 36.25 -17.49 9.54
CA LYS A 57 37.17 -16.38 9.23
C LYS A 57 36.46 -15.04 9.32
N THR A 58 35.17 -14.99 8.94
CA THR A 58 34.34 -13.78 9.04
C THR A 58 34.22 -13.34 10.49
N ALA A 59 33.97 -14.28 11.43
CA ALA A 59 33.89 -13.95 12.85
C ALA A 59 35.21 -13.33 13.36
N VAL A 60 36.37 -13.91 13.03
CA VAL A 60 37.70 -13.36 13.41
C VAL A 60 37.88 -11.94 12.85
N ALA A 61 37.55 -11.74 11.56
CA ALA A 61 37.72 -10.42 10.94
C ALA A 61 36.83 -9.35 11.60
N TYR A 62 35.60 -9.70 11.97
CA TYR A 62 34.73 -8.75 12.67
C TYR A 62 35.08 -8.62 14.17
N GLU A 63 35.64 -9.63 14.83
CA GLU A 63 36.20 -9.49 16.18
C GLU A 63 37.33 -8.47 16.20
N ASP A 64 38.26 -8.53 15.23
CA ASP A 64 39.34 -7.58 15.14
C ASP A 64 38.86 -6.17 14.78
N LEU A 65 37.85 -6.07 13.90
CA LEU A 65 37.24 -4.79 13.56
C LEU A 65 36.51 -4.16 14.79
N VAL A 66 35.78 -4.95 15.60
CA VAL A 66 35.11 -4.46 16.81
C VAL A 66 36.12 -4.04 17.88
N LYS A 67 37.32 -4.66 17.95
CA LYS A 67 38.38 -4.19 18.85
C LYS A 67 38.92 -2.82 18.41
N ALA A 68 39.05 -2.60 17.11
CA ALA A 68 39.55 -1.33 16.54
C ALA A 68 38.48 -0.23 16.55
N GLU A 69 37.21 -0.60 16.28
CA GLU A 69 36.10 0.30 16.11
C GLU A 69 34.92 -0.16 17.00
N PRO A 70 35.02 -0.04 18.34
CA PRO A 70 34.05 -0.66 19.25
C PRO A 70 32.63 -0.12 19.11
N ASP A 71 32.47 1.12 18.71
CA ASP A 71 31.14 1.76 18.56
C ASP A 71 30.63 1.80 17.10
N ASN A 72 31.31 1.06 16.21
CA ASN A 72 30.84 0.91 14.84
C ASN A 72 29.67 -0.10 14.79
N PRO A 73 28.41 0.34 14.55
CA PRO A 73 27.24 -0.54 14.57
C PRO A 73 27.33 -1.64 13.50
N ARG A 74 27.98 -1.38 12.35
CA ARG A 74 28.11 -2.37 11.27
C ARG A 74 29.11 -3.47 11.65
N ALA A 75 30.21 -3.10 12.31
CA ALA A 75 31.18 -4.06 12.82
C ALA A 75 30.55 -4.98 13.87
N VAL A 76 29.83 -4.41 14.82
CA VAL A 76 29.14 -5.16 15.89
C VAL A 76 28.06 -6.07 15.32
N PHE A 77 27.27 -5.59 14.35
CA PHE A 77 26.29 -6.42 13.66
C PHE A 77 26.94 -7.57 12.90
N GLY A 78 28.03 -7.32 12.14
CA GLY A 78 28.77 -8.33 11.41
C GLY A 78 29.31 -9.43 12.32
N LEU A 79 29.86 -9.04 13.48
CA LEU A 79 30.30 -10.00 14.50
C LEU A 79 29.13 -10.86 15.02
N GLY A 80 28.02 -10.24 15.41
CA GLY A 80 26.85 -10.97 15.90
C GLY A 80 26.27 -11.93 14.86
N ALA A 81 26.20 -11.51 13.60
CA ALA A 81 25.79 -12.38 12.50
C ALA A 81 26.74 -13.57 12.31
N SER A 82 28.05 -13.35 12.34
CA SER A 82 29.06 -14.38 12.18
C SER A 82 29.06 -15.40 13.33
N LEU A 83 28.88 -14.93 14.56
CA LEU A 83 28.72 -15.79 15.74
C LEU A 83 27.50 -16.72 15.60
N HIS A 84 26.38 -16.19 15.12
CA HIS A 84 25.20 -16.99 14.87
C HIS A 84 25.47 -18.08 13.80
N GLU A 85 26.04 -17.71 12.66
CA GLU A 85 26.28 -18.63 11.56
C GLU A 85 27.36 -19.69 11.90
N THR A 86 28.26 -19.40 12.86
CA THR A 86 29.23 -20.38 13.37
C THR A 86 28.69 -21.27 14.50
N GLY A 87 27.36 -21.23 14.76
CA GLY A 87 26.73 -22.09 15.78
C GLY A 87 26.91 -21.57 17.22
N ARG A 88 27.18 -20.29 17.40
CA ARG A 88 27.36 -19.62 18.71
C ARG A 88 26.21 -18.62 19.02
N PRO A 89 24.93 -19.06 18.92
CA PRO A 89 23.80 -18.13 19.04
C PRO A 89 23.70 -17.47 20.42
N LYS A 90 24.12 -18.15 21.50
CA LYS A 90 24.13 -17.58 22.85
C LYS A 90 25.06 -16.36 22.96
N GLU A 91 26.18 -16.37 22.23
CA GLU A 91 27.12 -15.27 22.20
C GLU A 91 26.71 -14.17 21.22
N ALA A 92 26.01 -14.57 20.15
CA ALA A 92 25.48 -13.64 19.14
C ALA A 92 24.43 -12.68 19.73
N ILE A 93 23.57 -13.15 20.63
CA ILE A 93 22.46 -12.36 21.20
C ILE A 93 22.95 -11.04 21.80
N PRO A 94 23.82 -10.99 22.80
CA PRO A 94 24.26 -9.72 23.41
C PRO A 94 25.01 -8.83 22.41
N VAL A 95 25.72 -9.39 21.45
CA VAL A 95 26.39 -8.62 20.40
C VAL A 95 25.40 -7.96 19.46
N LEU A 96 24.37 -8.69 19.03
CA LEU A 96 23.29 -8.15 18.20
C LEU A 96 22.45 -7.09 18.94
N GLN A 97 22.19 -7.29 20.23
CA GLN A 97 21.53 -6.28 21.06
C GLN A 97 22.36 -5.00 21.15
N ARG A 98 23.69 -5.13 21.26
CA ARG A 98 24.59 -3.96 21.20
C ARG A 98 24.53 -3.28 19.84
N ALA A 99 24.51 -4.01 18.73
CA ALA A 99 24.35 -3.43 17.40
C ALA A 99 23.05 -2.64 17.28
N GLN A 100 21.96 -3.14 17.87
CA GLN A 100 20.66 -2.46 17.95
C GLN A 100 20.76 -1.16 18.77
N THR A 101 21.39 -1.19 19.95
CA THR A 101 21.62 -0.01 20.80
C THR A 101 22.48 1.04 20.11
N LEU A 102 23.48 0.63 19.34
CA LEU A 102 24.34 1.50 18.52
C LEU A 102 23.62 2.05 17.27
N GLY A 103 22.36 1.68 17.05
CA GLY A 103 21.55 2.21 15.96
C GLY A 103 21.85 1.63 14.59
N TYR A 104 22.28 0.37 14.48
CA TYR A 104 22.47 -0.29 13.19
C TYR A 104 21.20 -0.20 12.32
N GLN A 105 21.40 0.16 11.03
CA GLN A 105 20.33 0.24 10.05
C GLN A 105 20.55 -0.72 8.87
N PRO A 106 19.48 -1.31 8.32
CA PRO A 106 18.09 -1.20 8.78
C PRO A 106 17.82 -2.04 10.04
N ALA A 107 17.08 -1.48 10.97
CA ALA A 107 16.73 -2.13 12.26
C ALA A 107 16.08 -3.51 12.09
N THR A 108 15.35 -3.73 11.00
CA THR A 108 14.72 -5.01 10.67
C THR A 108 15.73 -6.15 10.50
N GLN A 109 16.95 -5.87 10.01
CA GLN A 109 17.99 -6.89 9.87
C GLN A 109 18.50 -7.38 11.23
N VAL A 110 18.75 -6.45 12.16
CA VAL A 110 19.18 -6.82 13.52
C VAL A 110 18.12 -7.65 14.22
N ARG A 111 16.87 -7.19 14.17
CA ARG A 111 15.73 -7.91 14.76
C ARG A 111 15.56 -9.30 14.17
N PHE A 112 15.69 -9.44 12.86
CA PHE A 112 15.62 -10.74 12.21
C PHE A 112 16.74 -11.68 12.67
N ARG A 113 17.98 -11.17 12.81
CA ARG A 113 19.11 -11.95 13.34
C ARG A 113 18.91 -12.32 14.82
N LEU A 114 18.40 -11.40 15.65
CA LEU A 114 18.03 -11.68 17.03
C LEU A 114 16.97 -12.77 17.12
N ALA A 115 15.92 -12.68 16.31
CA ALA A 115 14.86 -13.70 16.26
C ALA A 115 15.42 -15.08 15.94
N ARG A 116 16.31 -15.22 14.95
CA ARG A 116 17.00 -16.47 14.63
C ARG A 116 17.83 -16.98 15.80
N ALA A 117 18.61 -16.10 16.43
CA ALA A 117 19.47 -16.47 17.55
C ALA A 117 18.67 -16.91 18.77
N TYR A 118 17.58 -16.22 19.11
CA TYR A 118 16.65 -16.62 20.18
C TYR A 118 16.00 -17.97 19.90
N ALA A 119 15.48 -18.20 18.70
CA ALA A 119 14.88 -19.47 18.32
C ALA A 119 15.88 -20.63 18.44
N ARG A 120 17.13 -20.42 18.01
CA ARG A 120 18.22 -21.43 18.14
C ARG A 120 18.60 -21.77 19.59
N VAL A 121 18.39 -20.88 20.53
CA VAL A 121 18.62 -21.17 21.96
C VAL A 121 17.36 -21.61 22.70
N GLY A 122 16.22 -21.71 22.00
CA GLY A 122 14.93 -22.16 22.55
C GLY A 122 14.14 -21.07 23.25
N ASP A 123 14.55 -19.80 23.15
CA ASP A 123 13.76 -18.66 23.65
C ASP A 123 12.74 -18.24 22.58
N ASN A 124 11.71 -19.08 22.39
CA ASN A 124 10.70 -18.90 21.38
C ASN A 124 9.90 -17.59 21.61
N ALA A 125 9.67 -17.20 22.85
CA ALA A 125 8.92 -16.00 23.15
C ALA A 125 9.68 -14.72 22.70
N ALA A 126 10.98 -14.63 22.96
CA ALA A 126 11.82 -13.52 22.49
C ALA A 126 11.94 -13.53 20.98
N ALA A 127 12.09 -14.72 20.34
CA ALA A 127 12.14 -14.85 18.89
C ALA A 127 10.88 -14.30 18.22
N ILE A 128 9.70 -14.71 18.70
CA ILE A 128 8.39 -14.24 18.20
C ILE A 128 8.24 -12.73 18.43
N GLY A 129 8.67 -12.22 19.57
CA GLY A 129 8.62 -10.78 19.88
C GLY A 129 9.41 -9.95 18.86
N GLU A 130 10.62 -10.36 18.48
CA GLU A 130 11.40 -9.68 17.44
C GLU A 130 10.75 -9.79 16.05
N LEU A 131 10.18 -10.94 15.69
CA LEU A 131 9.45 -11.14 14.45
C LEU A 131 8.18 -10.29 14.37
N GLN A 132 7.46 -10.12 15.47
CA GLN A 132 6.30 -9.23 15.54
C GLN A 132 6.68 -7.77 15.25
N GLN A 133 7.82 -7.31 15.79
CA GLN A 133 8.31 -5.95 15.54
C GLN A 133 8.64 -5.72 14.05
N ILE A 134 9.31 -6.68 13.38
CA ILE A 134 9.59 -6.53 11.96
C ILE A 134 8.32 -6.64 11.10
N ALA A 135 7.37 -7.49 11.46
CA ALA A 135 6.09 -7.60 10.79
C ALA A 135 5.28 -6.30 10.92
N ALA A 136 5.26 -5.67 12.10
CA ALA A 136 4.63 -4.37 12.33
C ALA A 136 5.31 -3.25 11.53
N ALA A 137 6.63 -3.32 11.31
CA ALA A 137 7.40 -2.38 10.49
C ALA A 137 7.22 -2.59 8.96
N GLY A 138 6.28 -3.46 8.54
CA GLY A 138 5.98 -3.66 7.12
C GLY A 138 6.85 -4.70 6.41
N PHE A 139 7.51 -5.60 7.13
CA PHE A 139 8.28 -6.68 6.52
C PHE A 139 7.39 -7.55 5.62
N THR A 140 7.88 -7.87 4.39
CA THR A 140 7.12 -8.56 3.33
C THR A 140 7.73 -9.88 2.87
N ASN A 141 8.99 -10.20 3.27
CA ASN A 141 9.72 -11.36 2.76
C ASN A 141 9.32 -12.65 3.49
N LEU A 142 8.18 -13.21 3.08
CA LEU A 142 7.63 -14.44 3.65
C LEU A 142 8.59 -15.64 3.58
N PRO A 143 9.35 -15.91 2.50
CA PRO A 143 10.32 -16.99 2.44
C PRO A 143 11.35 -17.00 3.58
N LEU A 144 11.73 -15.83 4.11
CA LEU A 144 12.68 -15.77 5.24
C LEU A 144 12.09 -16.36 6.54
N LEU A 145 10.78 -16.40 6.71
CA LEU A 145 10.14 -17.05 7.86
C LEU A 145 10.16 -18.58 7.77
N GLN A 146 10.56 -19.14 6.61
CA GLN A 146 10.75 -20.59 6.44
C GLN A 146 12.18 -21.03 6.80
N ASN A 147 13.02 -20.12 7.34
CA ASN A 147 14.37 -20.45 7.77
C ASN A 147 14.32 -21.58 8.82
N PRO A 148 15.19 -22.62 8.71
CA PRO A 148 15.21 -23.75 9.66
C PRO A 148 15.39 -23.35 11.13
N ASP A 149 15.99 -22.19 11.42
CA ASP A 149 16.11 -21.69 12.79
C ASP A 149 14.74 -21.47 13.46
N PHE A 150 13.67 -21.29 12.67
CA PHE A 150 12.30 -21.09 13.17
C PHE A 150 11.46 -22.36 13.24
N ASP A 151 12.06 -23.56 12.99
CA ASP A 151 11.29 -24.81 13.02
C ASP A 151 10.62 -25.05 14.38
N SER A 152 11.26 -24.62 15.49
CA SER A 152 10.70 -24.72 16.84
C SER A 152 9.50 -23.80 17.08
N LEU A 153 9.27 -22.80 16.20
CA LEU A 153 8.16 -21.85 16.32
C LEU A 153 6.90 -22.30 15.58
N LYS A 154 7.02 -23.31 14.70
CA LYS A 154 5.90 -23.79 13.89
C LYS A 154 4.79 -24.35 14.77
N GLY A 155 3.56 -23.88 14.54
CA GLY A 155 2.39 -24.20 15.34
C GLY A 155 2.20 -23.35 16.60
N ASP A 156 3.10 -22.41 16.89
CA ASP A 156 2.88 -21.42 17.93
C ASP A 156 1.93 -20.33 17.40
N PRO A 157 0.82 -20.02 18.11
CA PRO A 157 -0.15 -19.00 17.67
C PRO A 157 0.47 -17.61 17.43
N GLY A 158 1.51 -17.24 18.18
CA GLY A 158 2.22 -15.99 17.99
C GLY A 158 3.02 -15.95 16.69
N PHE A 159 3.65 -17.07 16.32
CA PHE A 159 4.34 -17.22 15.06
C PHE A 159 3.37 -17.26 13.88
N ASP A 160 2.24 -17.96 14.01
CA ASP A 160 1.19 -17.97 12.98
C ASP A 160 0.63 -16.56 12.73
N ALA A 161 0.47 -15.76 13.78
CA ALA A 161 0.06 -14.36 13.66
C ALA A 161 1.12 -13.51 12.91
N VAL A 162 2.42 -13.76 13.14
CA VAL A 162 3.52 -13.13 12.38
C VAL A 162 3.43 -13.50 10.90
N VAL A 163 3.31 -14.77 10.58
CA VAL A 163 3.19 -15.26 9.19
C VAL A 163 2.00 -14.59 8.51
N LYS A 164 0.83 -14.57 9.16
CA LYS A 164 -0.38 -13.89 8.64
C LYS A 164 -0.13 -12.41 8.39
N LYS A 165 0.53 -11.70 9.32
CA LYS A 165 0.83 -10.28 9.16
C LYS A 165 1.80 -10.01 8.02
N VAL A 166 2.86 -10.81 7.89
CA VAL A 166 3.84 -10.68 6.81
C VAL A 166 3.21 -10.99 5.45
N THR A 167 2.31 -11.99 5.37
CA THR A 167 1.51 -12.28 4.18
C THR A 167 0.64 -11.08 3.80
N ALA A 168 -0.06 -10.48 4.77
CA ALA A 168 -0.86 -9.29 4.52
C ALA A 168 -0.02 -8.09 4.07
N ASN A 169 1.19 -7.92 4.61
CA ASN A 169 2.11 -6.88 4.18
C ASN A 169 2.59 -7.11 2.72
N ALA A 170 2.82 -8.38 2.33
CA ALA A 170 3.26 -8.74 0.98
C ALA A 170 2.15 -8.57 -0.07
N SER A 171 0.89 -8.74 0.32
CA SER A 171 -0.28 -8.62 -0.56
C SER A 171 -1.36 -7.75 0.10
N PRO A 172 -1.10 -6.45 0.31
CA PRO A 172 -2.00 -5.58 1.08
C PRO A 172 -3.38 -5.47 0.46
N CYS A 173 -3.47 -5.50 -0.86
CA CYS A 173 -4.74 -5.39 -1.56
C CYS A 173 -5.58 -6.68 -1.49
N GLU A 174 -4.95 -7.84 -1.33
CA GLU A 174 -5.67 -9.08 -1.07
C GLU A 174 -6.17 -9.18 0.36
N ALA A 175 -5.46 -8.56 1.30
CA ALA A 175 -5.80 -8.56 2.71
C ALA A 175 -6.91 -7.54 3.06
N ASP A 176 -7.05 -6.46 2.29
CA ASP A 176 -8.05 -5.41 2.53
C ASP A 176 -9.38 -5.77 1.83
N PRO A 177 -10.50 -5.92 2.58
CA PRO A 177 -11.81 -6.23 2.03
C PRO A 177 -12.32 -5.24 0.98
N GLU A 178 -11.91 -3.97 1.03
CA GLU A 178 -12.34 -2.97 0.06
C GLU A 178 -11.90 -3.33 -1.36
N PHE A 179 -10.68 -3.87 -1.54
CA PHE A 179 -10.22 -4.33 -2.85
C PHE A 179 -10.96 -5.57 -3.36
N ARG A 180 -11.72 -6.28 -2.49
CA ARG A 180 -12.48 -7.47 -2.86
C ARG A 180 -13.90 -7.16 -3.34
N ARG A 181 -14.38 -5.94 -3.11
CA ARG A 181 -15.77 -5.57 -3.39
C ARG A 181 -16.14 -5.65 -4.86
N PHE A 182 -15.18 -5.48 -5.76
CA PHE A 182 -15.39 -5.53 -7.22
C PHE A 182 -14.97 -6.88 -7.85
N ASP A 183 -14.60 -7.87 -7.05
CA ASP A 183 -14.18 -9.20 -7.52
C ASP A 183 -15.28 -9.94 -8.32
N PHE A 184 -16.54 -9.59 -8.13
CA PHE A 184 -17.64 -10.20 -8.86
C PHE A 184 -17.55 -9.96 -10.37
N TRP A 185 -16.79 -8.96 -10.83
CA TRP A 185 -16.61 -8.65 -12.23
C TRP A 185 -15.40 -9.39 -12.86
N VAL A 186 -14.57 -10.04 -12.06
CA VAL A 186 -13.40 -10.81 -12.55
C VAL A 186 -13.86 -12.03 -13.34
N GLY A 187 -13.35 -12.21 -14.56
CA GLY A 187 -13.67 -13.35 -15.42
C GLY A 187 -13.69 -13.03 -16.91
N GLU A 188 -14.17 -13.97 -17.71
CA GLU A 188 -14.40 -13.80 -19.15
C GLU A 188 -15.90 -13.68 -19.43
N TRP A 189 -16.26 -12.72 -20.29
CA TRP A 189 -17.62 -12.30 -20.49
C TRP A 189 -17.99 -12.14 -21.94
N ASP A 190 -19.17 -12.67 -22.33
CA ASP A 190 -19.91 -12.24 -23.48
C ASP A 190 -20.79 -11.06 -23.10
N VAL A 191 -20.67 -9.95 -23.84
CA VAL A 191 -21.39 -8.71 -23.51
C VAL A 191 -22.45 -8.41 -24.55
N GLN A 192 -23.65 -8.14 -24.09
CA GLN A 192 -24.82 -7.84 -24.92
C GLN A 192 -25.60 -6.64 -24.37
N GLN A 193 -26.48 -6.07 -25.20
CA GLN A 193 -27.37 -5.00 -24.77
C GLN A 193 -28.43 -5.55 -23.79
N THR A 194 -28.61 -4.88 -22.66
CA THR A 194 -29.57 -5.27 -21.63
C THR A 194 -31.02 -5.17 -22.15
N GLY A 195 -31.86 -6.12 -21.74
CA GLY A 195 -33.29 -6.10 -22.04
C GLY A 195 -33.67 -6.42 -23.48
N VAL A 196 -32.72 -6.77 -24.34
CA VAL A 196 -33.00 -7.22 -25.71
C VAL A 196 -32.97 -8.74 -25.75
N PRO A 197 -34.11 -9.43 -25.88
CA PRO A 197 -34.16 -10.88 -25.91
C PRO A 197 -33.33 -11.43 -27.07
N ARG A 198 -32.43 -12.39 -26.79
CA ARG A 198 -31.53 -13.01 -27.76
C ARG A 198 -30.65 -11.98 -28.49
N ALA A 199 -30.26 -10.89 -27.82
CA ALA A 199 -29.32 -9.96 -28.39
C ALA A 199 -28.04 -10.71 -28.84
N PRO A 200 -27.51 -10.40 -30.03
CA PRO A 200 -26.22 -10.96 -30.40
C PRO A 200 -25.14 -10.49 -29.46
N VAL A 201 -24.10 -11.31 -29.26
CA VAL A 201 -22.92 -10.88 -28.51
C VAL A 201 -22.33 -9.66 -29.23
N GLY A 202 -22.38 -8.51 -28.55
CA GLY A 202 -21.93 -7.21 -29.08
C GLY A 202 -20.46 -6.93 -28.81
N ALA A 203 -19.90 -7.56 -27.75
CA ALA A 203 -18.50 -7.41 -27.35
C ALA A 203 -18.06 -8.59 -26.48
N PHE A 204 -16.75 -8.66 -26.28
CA PHE A 204 -16.12 -9.57 -25.32
C PHE A 204 -15.33 -8.74 -24.30
N SER A 205 -15.35 -9.16 -23.05
CA SER A 205 -14.54 -8.56 -22.02
C SER A 205 -13.83 -9.65 -21.21
N ARG A 206 -12.51 -9.49 -21.01
CA ARG A 206 -11.76 -10.27 -20.06
C ARG A 206 -11.28 -9.36 -18.94
N VAL A 207 -11.63 -9.72 -17.74
CA VAL A 207 -11.35 -8.96 -16.53
C VAL A 207 -10.46 -9.78 -15.62
N ASP A 208 -9.23 -9.31 -15.43
CA ASP A 208 -8.19 -9.99 -14.67
C ASP A 208 -7.84 -9.22 -13.40
N LYS A 209 -7.48 -9.94 -12.33
CA LYS A 209 -6.78 -9.33 -11.19
C LYS A 209 -5.29 -9.33 -11.44
N ILE A 210 -4.66 -8.17 -11.32
CA ILE A 210 -3.22 -7.98 -11.49
C ILE A 210 -2.61 -7.25 -10.28
N LEU A 211 -1.30 -7.14 -10.22
CA LEU A 211 -0.54 -6.43 -9.17
C LEU A 211 -0.95 -6.92 -7.76
N ASN A 212 -0.92 -8.24 -7.53
CA ASN A 212 -1.30 -8.86 -6.25
C ASN A 212 -2.69 -8.42 -5.78
N GLY A 213 -3.64 -8.36 -6.71
CA GLY A 213 -5.04 -8.03 -6.43
C GLY A 213 -5.32 -6.54 -6.21
N CYS A 214 -4.34 -5.65 -6.41
CA CYS A 214 -4.55 -4.21 -6.28
C CYS A 214 -5.31 -3.58 -7.45
N VAL A 215 -5.31 -4.23 -8.62
CA VAL A 215 -5.93 -3.71 -9.82
C VAL A 215 -6.81 -4.77 -10.47
N ILE A 216 -8.00 -4.38 -10.87
CA ILE A 216 -8.88 -5.14 -11.76
C ILE A 216 -8.71 -4.52 -13.15
N LEU A 217 -8.13 -5.29 -14.06
CA LEU A 217 -7.84 -4.91 -15.44
C LEU A 217 -8.90 -5.47 -16.37
N GLU A 218 -9.65 -4.62 -17.05
CA GLU A 218 -10.51 -5.01 -18.14
C GLU A 218 -9.79 -4.93 -19.49
N ASN A 219 -9.98 -5.94 -20.32
CA ASN A 219 -9.61 -5.99 -21.71
C ASN A 219 -10.90 -6.07 -22.55
N TRP A 220 -11.35 -4.92 -23.05
CA TRP A 220 -12.57 -4.79 -23.82
C TRP A 220 -12.29 -4.99 -25.33
N ALA A 221 -13.03 -5.87 -25.95
CA ALA A 221 -12.97 -6.13 -27.39
C ALA A 221 -14.39 -6.06 -28.01
N PRO A 222 -14.74 -5.03 -28.80
CA PRO A 222 -16.03 -4.94 -29.43
C PRO A 222 -16.15 -6.00 -30.51
N GLY A 223 -17.33 -6.63 -30.64
CA GLY A 223 -17.58 -7.67 -31.63
C GLY A 223 -17.78 -7.11 -33.07
N ARG A 224 -18.43 -5.96 -33.21
CA ARG A 224 -18.66 -5.28 -34.49
C ARG A 224 -18.55 -3.77 -34.31
N GLY A 225 -17.50 -3.21 -34.87
CA GLY A 225 -17.27 -1.76 -34.86
C GLY A 225 -17.03 -1.21 -33.45
N GLY A 226 -16.45 -0.06 -33.38
CA GLY A 226 -16.07 0.57 -32.12
C GLY A 226 -14.64 0.24 -31.71
N PRO A 227 -14.07 1.08 -30.84
CA PRO A 227 -12.69 0.93 -30.43
C PRO A 227 -12.54 -0.16 -29.36
N GLN A 228 -11.44 -0.91 -29.45
CA GLN A 228 -10.94 -1.69 -28.32
C GLN A 228 -10.54 -0.75 -27.20
N GLY A 229 -10.61 -1.23 -25.95
CA GLY A 229 -10.20 -0.43 -24.81
C GLY A 229 -9.72 -1.27 -23.65
N LYS A 230 -9.14 -0.58 -22.69
CA LYS A 230 -8.74 -1.17 -21.40
C LYS A 230 -9.18 -0.26 -20.27
N SER A 231 -9.55 -0.85 -19.16
CA SER A 231 -9.73 -0.09 -17.92
C SER A 231 -8.90 -0.68 -16.78
N PHE A 232 -8.26 0.20 -16.01
CA PHE A 232 -7.62 -0.14 -14.75
C PHE A 232 -8.53 0.34 -13.63
N ASN A 233 -8.98 -0.58 -12.80
CA ASN A 233 -9.86 -0.30 -11.67
C ASN A 233 -9.13 -0.61 -10.38
N THR A 234 -9.04 0.36 -9.48
CA THR A 234 -8.35 0.22 -8.20
C THR A 234 -9.04 1.00 -7.10
N TYR A 235 -8.88 0.55 -5.86
CA TYR A 235 -9.30 1.31 -4.70
C TYR A 235 -8.16 2.19 -4.20
N ASN A 236 -8.35 3.50 -4.20
CA ASN A 236 -7.37 4.45 -3.71
C ASN A 236 -7.52 4.56 -2.17
N THR A 237 -6.52 4.05 -1.44
CA THR A 237 -6.54 4.03 0.03
C THR A 237 -6.42 5.41 0.67
N VAL A 238 -5.99 6.44 -0.08
CA VAL A 238 -5.87 7.82 0.40
C VAL A 238 -7.21 8.53 0.27
N THR A 239 -7.80 8.50 -0.94
CA THR A 239 -9.08 9.18 -1.23
C THR A 239 -10.29 8.38 -0.77
N LYS A 240 -10.11 7.09 -0.42
CA LYS A 240 -11.16 6.13 -0.06
C LYS A 240 -12.20 5.96 -1.17
N LYS A 241 -11.76 6.05 -2.41
CA LYS A 241 -12.61 5.89 -3.59
C LYS A 241 -12.07 4.81 -4.52
N TRP A 242 -12.97 4.19 -5.25
CA TRP A 242 -12.63 3.42 -6.43
C TRP A 242 -12.32 4.38 -7.58
N GLU A 243 -11.27 4.09 -8.33
CA GLU A 243 -10.88 4.84 -9.51
C GLU A 243 -10.81 3.91 -10.72
N GLN A 244 -11.35 4.38 -11.85
CA GLN A 244 -11.21 3.68 -13.12
C GLN A 244 -10.56 4.60 -14.14
N TYR A 245 -9.48 4.13 -14.73
CA TYR A 245 -8.83 4.74 -15.90
C TYR A 245 -9.24 3.95 -17.15
N TRP A 246 -10.11 4.51 -17.96
CA TRP A 246 -10.48 3.95 -19.25
C TRP A 246 -9.65 4.58 -20.35
N VAL A 247 -9.07 3.75 -21.23
CA VAL A 247 -8.33 4.17 -22.43
C VAL A 247 -8.81 3.34 -23.62
N ASP A 248 -9.15 3.98 -24.74
CA ASP A 248 -9.54 3.29 -25.96
C ASP A 248 -8.57 3.50 -27.13
N ALA A 249 -8.73 2.70 -28.17
CA ALA A 249 -7.86 2.72 -29.37
C ALA A 249 -7.95 4.01 -30.20
N THR A 250 -8.82 4.96 -29.83
CA THR A 250 -8.83 6.32 -30.41
C THR A 250 -7.99 7.31 -29.62
N GLY A 251 -7.37 6.85 -28.52
CA GLY A 251 -6.58 7.71 -27.61
C GLY A 251 -7.43 8.49 -26.62
N ARG A 252 -8.74 8.21 -26.55
CA ARG A 252 -9.60 8.83 -25.54
C ARG A 252 -9.34 8.22 -24.17
N ILE A 253 -9.22 9.10 -23.17
CA ILE A 253 -9.04 8.75 -21.77
C ILE A 253 -10.23 9.28 -20.97
N THR A 254 -10.75 8.47 -20.05
CA THR A 254 -11.73 8.90 -19.05
C THR A 254 -11.29 8.40 -17.68
N HIS A 255 -11.18 9.31 -16.71
CA HIS A 255 -10.86 8.97 -15.34
C HIS A 255 -12.12 9.11 -14.48
N TYR A 256 -12.61 7.98 -13.98
CA TYR A 256 -13.79 7.90 -13.14
C TYR A 256 -13.39 7.80 -11.67
N PHE A 257 -14.21 8.41 -10.81
CA PHE A 257 -14.15 8.25 -9.35
C PHE A 257 -15.46 7.64 -8.87
N GLY A 258 -15.37 6.67 -7.97
CA GLY A 258 -16.55 5.93 -7.56
C GLY A 258 -16.52 5.42 -6.13
N GLU A 259 -17.67 4.96 -5.71
CA GLU A 259 -17.87 4.33 -4.40
C GLU A 259 -18.96 3.27 -4.46
N PHE A 260 -18.86 2.30 -3.57
CA PHE A 260 -19.91 1.32 -3.39
C PHE A 260 -21.04 1.87 -2.53
N ARG A 261 -22.26 1.78 -3.02
CA ARG A 261 -23.49 2.09 -2.28
C ARG A 261 -24.46 0.90 -2.43
N GLU A 262 -24.93 0.36 -1.33
CA GLU A 262 -25.90 -0.75 -1.32
C GLU A 262 -25.53 -1.93 -2.23
N GLY A 263 -24.24 -2.29 -2.25
CA GLY A 263 -23.71 -3.40 -3.06
C GLY A 263 -23.44 -3.09 -4.54
N THR A 264 -23.72 -1.88 -4.99
CA THR A 264 -23.44 -1.43 -6.37
C THR A 264 -22.30 -0.43 -6.41
N LEU A 265 -21.46 -0.51 -7.45
CA LEU A 265 -20.36 0.44 -7.67
C LEU A 265 -20.82 1.56 -8.58
N HIS A 266 -20.78 2.79 -8.08
CA HIS A 266 -21.15 4.00 -8.81
C HIS A 266 -19.93 4.82 -9.15
N TYR A 267 -19.70 5.05 -10.43
CA TYR A 267 -18.63 5.88 -10.97
C TYR A 267 -19.16 7.18 -11.57
N GLU A 268 -18.42 8.28 -11.42
CA GLU A 268 -18.68 9.55 -12.08
C GLU A 268 -17.37 10.11 -12.68
N ALA A 269 -17.46 10.80 -13.81
CA ALA A 269 -16.35 11.52 -14.40
C ALA A 269 -16.84 12.76 -15.17
N ASP A 270 -15.97 13.76 -15.24
CA ASP A 270 -16.08 14.85 -16.20
C ASP A 270 -15.36 14.46 -17.49
N GLN A 271 -16.02 14.60 -18.65
CA GLN A 271 -15.36 14.37 -19.94
C GLN A 271 -14.60 15.62 -20.36
N PHE A 272 -13.28 15.51 -20.39
CA PHE A 272 -12.41 16.61 -20.79
C PHE A 272 -12.77 17.11 -22.20
N GLY A 273 -12.89 18.42 -22.35
CA GLY A 273 -13.08 19.08 -23.64
C GLY A 273 -14.52 19.16 -24.15
N SER A 274 -15.47 18.41 -23.58
CA SER A 274 -16.88 18.44 -24.04
C SER A 274 -17.83 19.16 -23.07
N GLY A 275 -17.43 19.40 -21.83
CA GLY A 275 -18.30 19.87 -20.76
C GLY A 275 -19.37 18.86 -20.33
N SER A 276 -19.32 17.64 -20.86
CA SER A 276 -20.23 16.56 -20.52
C SER A 276 -19.79 15.88 -19.23
N LYS A 277 -20.76 15.36 -18.46
CA LYS A 277 -20.54 14.47 -17.32
C LYS A 277 -21.01 13.06 -17.68
N VAL A 278 -20.33 12.08 -17.14
CA VAL A 278 -20.70 10.67 -17.32
C VAL A 278 -20.82 9.97 -15.98
N ARG A 279 -21.75 9.03 -15.89
CA ARG A 279 -21.93 8.11 -14.78
C ARG A 279 -21.95 6.69 -15.28
N MET A 280 -21.47 5.79 -14.44
CA MET A 280 -21.49 4.37 -14.72
C MET A 280 -21.76 3.60 -13.44
N THR A 281 -22.69 2.64 -13.50
CA THR A 281 -23.03 1.82 -12.35
C THR A 281 -22.87 0.35 -12.70
N PHE A 282 -22.16 -0.38 -11.82
CA PHE A 282 -22.03 -1.84 -11.92
C PHE A 282 -22.94 -2.50 -10.90
N PHE A 283 -23.76 -3.42 -11.36
CA PHE A 283 -24.67 -4.23 -10.56
C PHE A 283 -24.19 -5.68 -10.57
N ASN A 284 -23.91 -6.23 -9.40
CA ASN A 284 -23.70 -7.67 -9.26
C ASN A 284 -25.05 -8.37 -9.30
N GLN A 285 -25.33 -9.11 -10.36
CA GLN A 285 -26.58 -9.86 -10.55
C GLN A 285 -26.40 -11.36 -10.26
N GLY A 286 -25.28 -11.73 -9.66
CA GLY A 286 -24.94 -13.10 -9.28
C GLY A 286 -23.60 -13.56 -9.87
N PRO A 287 -23.25 -14.84 -9.72
CA PRO A 287 -21.94 -15.35 -10.11
C PRO A 287 -21.68 -15.29 -11.62
N ASP A 288 -22.73 -15.32 -12.43
CA ASP A 288 -22.65 -15.45 -13.90
C ASP A 288 -23.16 -14.22 -14.65
N GLU A 289 -23.53 -13.17 -13.93
CA GLU A 289 -24.10 -11.99 -14.57
C GLU A 289 -23.73 -10.68 -13.88
N VAL A 290 -23.29 -9.69 -14.66
CA VAL A 290 -23.03 -8.31 -14.24
C VAL A 290 -23.69 -7.35 -15.19
N ARG A 291 -24.41 -6.34 -14.69
CA ARG A 291 -24.95 -5.26 -15.52
C ARG A 291 -24.11 -4.01 -15.35
N GLN A 292 -23.83 -3.34 -16.45
CA GLN A 292 -23.14 -2.05 -16.48
C GLN A 292 -24.03 -1.03 -17.17
N LEU A 293 -24.48 -0.01 -16.42
CA LEU A 293 -25.37 1.04 -16.89
C LEU A 293 -24.65 2.38 -16.94
N GLY A 294 -24.54 2.97 -18.12
CA GLY A 294 -23.92 4.27 -18.35
C GLY A 294 -24.95 5.37 -18.62
N HIS A 295 -24.67 6.56 -18.08
CA HIS A 295 -25.44 7.77 -18.37
C HIS A 295 -24.52 8.91 -18.78
N ILE A 296 -25.04 9.82 -19.60
CA ILE A 296 -24.36 11.04 -20.00
C ILE A 296 -25.27 12.25 -19.73
N SER A 297 -24.64 13.34 -19.32
CA SER A 297 -25.24 14.65 -19.21
C SER A 297 -24.47 15.66 -20.05
N THR A 298 -25.15 16.44 -20.84
CA THR A 298 -24.57 17.51 -21.67
C THR A 298 -24.90 18.92 -21.15
N ASP A 299 -25.57 18.99 -20.00
CA ASP A 299 -26.04 20.25 -19.36
C ASP A 299 -25.44 20.46 -17.96
N GLY A 300 -24.25 19.91 -17.73
CA GLY A 300 -23.52 20.04 -16.46
C GLY A 300 -24.08 19.17 -15.31
N GLY A 301 -24.85 18.14 -15.63
CA GLY A 301 -25.39 17.20 -14.65
C GLY A 301 -26.83 17.48 -14.21
N LYS A 302 -27.54 18.39 -14.90
CA LYS A 302 -28.94 18.72 -14.61
C LYS A 302 -29.88 17.62 -15.10
N THR A 303 -29.65 17.12 -16.33
CA THR A 303 -30.40 16.00 -16.90
C THR A 303 -29.44 14.90 -17.34
N TRP A 304 -29.95 13.65 -17.37
CA TRP A 304 -29.16 12.47 -17.69
C TRP A 304 -29.90 11.57 -18.67
N ALA A 305 -29.20 11.16 -19.72
CA ALA A 305 -29.70 10.17 -20.69
C ALA A 305 -28.87 8.88 -20.56
N VAL A 306 -29.51 7.74 -20.83
CA VAL A 306 -28.78 6.47 -20.91
C VAL A 306 -27.86 6.51 -22.12
N SER A 307 -26.57 6.29 -21.92
CA SER A 307 -25.58 6.20 -23.00
C SER A 307 -25.32 4.77 -23.43
N PHE A 308 -25.36 3.83 -22.50
CA PHE A 308 -25.29 2.39 -22.74
C PHE A 308 -25.93 1.62 -21.57
N ASP A 309 -26.41 0.42 -21.84
CA ASP A 309 -26.91 -0.52 -20.85
C ASP A 309 -26.51 -1.93 -21.30
N LEU A 310 -25.54 -2.51 -20.62
CA LEU A 310 -24.86 -3.74 -21.00
C LEU A 310 -25.01 -4.82 -19.95
N THR A 311 -25.24 -6.05 -20.41
CA THR A 311 -25.22 -7.24 -19.57
C THR A 311 -23.99 -8.09 -19.97
N TYR A 312 -23.16 -8.36 -19.01
CA TYR A 312 -22.01 -9.25 -19.06
C TYR A 312 -22.46 -10.63 -18.60
N ILE A 313 -22.39 -11.63 -19.49
CA ILE A 313 -22.73 -13.03 -19.20
C ILE A 313 -21.44 -13.82 -19.18
N ARG A 314 -21.20 -14.54 -18.06
CA ARG A 314 -19.96 -15.28 -17.86
C ARG A 314 -19.81 -16.39 -18.89
N LYS A 315 -18.64 -16.45 -19.53
CA LYS A 315 -18.28 -17.59 -20.38
C LYS A 315 -18.09 -18.84 -19.55
N LYS A 316 -18.68 -19.95 -20.01
CA LYS A 316 -18.54 -21.29 -19.40
C LYS A 316 -17.37 -22.06 -19.99
#